data_2c1c19ccf390fcc42d9dddd45463d8b6
#
_entry.id   2c1c19ccf390fcc42d9dddd45463d8b6
#
_cell.length_a   1.000
_cell.length_b   1.000
_cell.length_c   1.000
_cell.angle_alpha   90.00
_cell.angle_beta   90.00
_cell.angle_gamma   90.00
#
_symmetry.space_group_name_H-M   'P 1'
#
loop_
_entity.id
_entity.type
_entity.pdbx_description
1 polymer ?
#
loop_
_entity_poly.entity_id
_entity_poly.type
_entity_poly.pdbx_seq_one_letter_code
_entity_poly.pdbx_strand_id
1 'polypeptide(L)'
;MLLPPLHAGWAVRRKSRHFRAYDEVVAKFAAEIDIDPWLLNPYFGVCGSINFQERTGEECLKSNVESIIPRIRAKYAEYGIKDEPFVIVKADAGTYGMGIMSVKSAEEVVGLNRKQRNKMAVVKEGLEVSEVIIQEGVHTIEKVAGANAEPVVYMIDRFVVGSFYRVNTLRSATENLNAPGAHFETLGIDAVGATSDPGDDPATEHNRFYTYGVIARLAALAASYELEHTAPGA
;
A
#
# COMPACT_ATOMS: atom_id res chain seq x y z
N MET A 1 28.15 -1.82 9.82
CA MET A 1 27.00 -2.43 9.10
C MET A 1 26.05 -1.29 8.77
N LEU A 2 25.59 -1.20 7.51
CA LEU A 2 24.58 -0.21 7.07
C LEU A 2 23.21 -0.90 7.02
N LEU A 3 22.17 -0.29 7.63
CA LEU A 3 20.79 -0.77 7.63
C LEU A 3 19.83 0.35 7.16
N PRO A 4 19.07 0.14 6.09
CA PRO A 4 19.11 -1.02 5.20
C PRO A 4 20.42 -1.08 4.39
N PRO A 5 20.80 -2.27 3.90
CA PRO A 5 21.97 -2.39 3.02
C PRO A 5 21.77 -1.63 1.71
N LEU A 6 22.86 -1.28 1.00
CA LEU A 6 22.78 -0.44 -0.20
C LEU A 6 21.84 -0.97 -1.28
N HIS A 7 21.76 -2.29 -1.47
CA HIS A 7 20.88 -2.92 -2.46
C HIS A 7 19.39 -2.83 -2.10
N ALA A 8 19.06 -2.50 -0.86
CA ALA A 8 17.70 -2.26 -0.37
C ALA A 8 17.49 -0.80 0.08
N GLY A 9 18.38 0.09 -0.32
CA GLY A 9 18.25 1.53 -0.07
C GLY A 9 17.07 2.14 -0.81
N TRP A 10 16.65 3.30 -0.37
CA TRP A 10 15.41 3.99 -0.81
C TRP A 10 15.33 4.23 -2.32
N ALA A 11 16.45 4.51 -2.98
CA ALA A 11 16.52 4.80 -4.41
C ALA A 11 16.38 3.55 -5.29
N VAL A 12 16.83 2.39 -4.79
CA VAL A 12 16.90 1.13 -5.58
C VAL A 12 15.83 0.12 -5.21
N ARG A 13 15.27 0.23 -4.00
CA ARG A 13 14.21 -0.66 -3.53
C ARG A 13 12.95 -0.52 -4.39
N ARG A 14 12.38 -1.66 -4.77
CA ARG A 14 11.14 -1.75 -5.57
C ARG A 14 9.98 -2.20 -4.69
N LYS A 15 8.87 -1.45 -4.73
CA LYS A 15 7.62 -1.84 -4.02
C LYS A 15 7.12 -3.20 -4.49
N SER A 16 7.21 -3.46 -5.79
CA SER A 16 6.81 -4.74 -6.39
C SER A 16 7.56 -5.94 -5.82
N ARG A 17 8.84 -5.80 -5.48
CA ARG A 17 9.62 -6.88 -4.83
C ARG A 17 9.09 -7.16 -3.43
N HIS A 18 8.84 -6.10 -2.66
CA HIS A 18 8.25 -6.24 -1.33
C HIS A 18 6.87 -6.91 -1.39
N PHE A 19 6.00 -6.48 -2.30
CA PHE A 19 4.65 -7.05 -2.40
C PHE A 19 4.66 -8.51 -2.87
N ARG A 20 5.62 -8.95 -3.68
CA ARG A 20 5.80 -10.39 -4.00
C ARG A 20 6.18 -11.19 -2.76
N ALA A 21 7.16 -10.73 -1.98
CA ALA A 21 7.52 -11.38 -0.73
C ALA A 21 6.36 -11.37 0.29
N TYR A 22 5.60 -10.27 0.33
CA TYR A 22 4.43 -10.14 1.19
C TYR A 22 3.30 -11.10 0.77
N ASP A 23 3.07 -11.29 -0.52
CA ASP A 23 2.11 -12.25 -1.07
C ASP A 23 2.41 -13.68 -0.58
N GLU A 24 3.67 -14.10 -0.63
CA GLU A 24 4.11 -15.41 -0.13
C GLU A 24 3.91 -15.57 1.38
N VAL A 25 4.24 -14.55 2.16
CA VAL A 25 4.09 -14.54 3.62
C VAL A 25 2.62 -14.61 4.00
N VAL A 26 1.79 -13.77 3.37
CA VAL A 26 0.35 -13.72 3.67
C VAL A 26 -0.35 -15.01 3.24
N ALA A 27 0.00 -15.58 2.09
CA ALA A 27 -0.60 -16.84 1.65
C ALA A 27 -0.37 -17.97 2.67
N LYS A 28 0.85 -18.09 3.21
CA LYS A 28 1.17 -19.07 4.26
C LYS A 28 0.41 -18.78 5.55
N PHE A 29 0.42 -17.54 6.01
CA PHE A 29 -0.24 -17.14 7.25
C PHE A 29 -1.77 -17.34 7.16
N ALA A 30 -2.39 -16.92 6.06
CA ALA A 30 -3.83 -17.07 5.84
C ALA A 30 -4.26 -18.54 5.81
N ALA A 31 -3.44 -19.43 5.21
CA ALA A 31 -3.68 -20.87 5.23
C ALA A 31 -3.62 -21.49 6.64
N GLU A 32 -2.70 -21.01 7.50
CA GLU A 32 -2.57 -21.51 8.89
C GLU A 32 -3.78 -21.15 9.79
N ILE A 33 -4.45 -20.03 9.51
CA ILE A 33 -5.58 -19.56 10.31
C ILE A 33 -6.93 -19.66 9.57
N ASP A 34 -6.94 -20.31 8.41
CA ASP A 34 -8.12 -20.57 7.58
C ASP A 34 -8.91 -19.29 7.22
N ILE A 35 -8.21 -18.28 6.72
CA ILE A 35 -8.84 -17.05 6.20
C ILE A 35 -8.47 -16.81 4.74
N ASP A 36 -9.28 -15.99 4.07
CA ASP A 36 -8.96 -15.52 2.74
C ASP A 36 -7.74 -14.58 2.77
N PRO A 37 -6.65 -14.88 2.04
CA PRO A 37 -5.47 -14.02 1.99
C PRO A 37 -5.75 -12.61 1.48
N TRP A 38 -6.82 -12.41 0.69
CA TRP A 38 -7.23 -11.09 0.23
C TRP A 38 -7.56 -10.12 1.38
N LEU A 39 -8.02 -10.59 2.53
CA LEU A 39 -8.28 -9.76 3.70
C LEU A 39 -7.02 -9.04 4.23
N LEU A 40 -5.84 -9.55 3.91
CA LEU A 40 -4.55 -9.05 4.37
C LEU A 40 -3.67 -8.49 3.26
N ASN A 41 -3.90 -8.88 2.01
CA ASN A 41 -3.02 -8.58 0.88
C ASN A 41 -3.80 -8.05 -0.33
N PRO A 42 -3.59 -6.79 -0.73
CA PRO A 42 -4.25 -6.22 -1.90
C PRO A 42 -3.71 -6.84 -3.20
N TYR A 43 -4.57 -6.95 -4.21
CA TYR A 43 -4.14 -7.30 -5.56
C TYR A 43 -3.18 -6.25 -6.12
N PHE A 44 -2.19 -6.70 -6.88
CA PHE A 44 -1.29 -5.78 -7.56
C PHE A 44 -0.81 -6.34 -8.90
N GLY A 45 -0.33 -5.44 -9.76
CA GLY A 45 0.34 -5.72 -11.00
C GLY A 45 1.52 -4.76 -11.20
N VAL A 46 2.38 -5.06 -12.16
CA VAL A 46 3.60 -4.28 -12.41
C VAL A 46 3.72 -3.98 -13.90
N CYS A 47 4.10 -2.76 -14.24
CA CYS A 47 4.46 -2.38 -15.59
C CYS A 47 5.86 -1.77 -15.61
N GLY A 48 6.71 -2.29 -16.50
CA GLY A 48 7.99 -1.71 -16.85
C GLY A 48 7.92 -0.91 -18.14
N SER A 49 9.02 -0.24 -18.48
CA SER A 49 9.14 0.56 -19.71
C SER A 49 8.04 1.61 -19.88
N ILE A 50 7.69 2.29 -18.78
CA ILE A 50 6.69 3.35 -18.75
C ILE A 50 7.35 4.69 -19.05
N ASN A 51 6.76 5.45 -19.98
CA ASN A 51 7.03 6.86 -20.14
C ASN A 51 5.71 7.63 -20.27
N PHE A 52 5.30 8.31 -19.21
CA PHE A 52 4.03 9.05 -19.18
C PHE A 52 4.01 10.24 -20.15
N GLN A 53 5.15 10.85 -20.47
CA GLN A 53 5.20 11.99 -21.40
C GLN A 53 5.01 11.52 -22.83
N GLU A 54 5.67 10.44 -23.22
CA GLU A 54 5.61 9.83 -24.56
C GLU A 54 4.46 8.84 -24.72
N ARG A 55 3.71 8.57 -23.62
CA ARG A 55 2.60 7.61 -23.56
C ARG A 55 3.01 6.15 -23.82
N THR A 56 4.30 5.84 -23.60
CA THR A 56 4.78 4.45 -23.71
C THR A 56 4.32 3.64 -22.50
N GLY A 57 3.87 2.40 -22.75
CA GLY A 57 3.43 1.47 -21.71
C GLY A 57 1.98 1.67 -21.25
N GLU A 58 1.19 2.55 -21.87
CA GLU A 58 -0.23 2.75 -21.53
C GLU A 58 -1.05 1.45 -21.67
N GLU A 59 -0.77 0.61 -22.66
CA GLU A 59 -1.47 -0.67 -22.83
C GLU A 59 -1.23 -1.63 -21.66
N CYS A 60 0.00 -1.66 -21.10
CA CYS A 60 0.28 -2.45 -19.90
C CYS A 60 -0.51 -1.93 -18.71
N LEU A 61 -0.56 -0.61 -18.52
CA LEU A 61 -1.35 0.01 -17.45
C LEU A 61 -2.83 -0.32 -17.60
N LYS A 62 -3.38 -0.13 -18.79
CA LYS A 62 -4.77 -0.44 -19.13
C LYS A 62 -5.10 -1.90 -18.81
N SER A 63 -4.31 -2.84 -19.34
CA SER A 63 -4.51 -4.27 -19.11
C SER A 63 -4.48 -4.67 -17.64
N ASN A 64 -3.57 -4.09 -16.84
CA ASN A 64 -3.52 -4.34 -15.40
C ASN A 64 -4.78 -3.80 -14.70
N VAL A 65 -5.24 -2.59 -15.02
CA VAL A 65 -6.46 -2.02 -14.44
C VAL A 65 -7.68 -2.87 -14.81
N GLU A 66 -7.81 -3.27 -16.08
CA GLU A 66 -8.89 -4.15 -16.58
C GLU A 66 -8.88 -5.53 -15.90
N SER A 67 -7.72 -6.02 -15.50
CA SER A 67 -7.58 -7.29 -14.78
C SER A 67 -7.90 -7.16 -13.28
N ILE A 68 -7.41 -6.11 -12.62
CA ILE A 68 -7.49 -5.97 -11.16
C ILE A 68 -8.88 -5.50 -10.71
N ILE A 69 -9.48 -4.52 -11.35
CA ILE A 69 -10.79 -3.94 -10.93
C ILE A 69 -11.90 -5.00 -10.86
N PRO A 70 -12.09 -5.90 -11.86
CA PRO A 70 -13.10 -6.95 -11.74
C PRO A 70 -12.84 -7.94 -10.59
N ARG A 71 -11.58 -8.23 -10.28
CA ARG A 71 -11.21 -9.11 -9.15
C ARG A 71 -11.58 -8.46 -7.83
N ILE A 72 -11.29 -7.16 -7.64
CA ILE A 72 -11.71 -6.41 -6.46
C ILE A 72 -13.24 -6.41 -6.35
N ARG A 73 -13.94 -6.14 -7.45
CA ARG A 73 -15.41 -6.11 -7.47
C ARG A 73 -16.01 -7.46 -7.05
N ALA A 74 -15.40 -8.58 -7.48
CA ALA A 74 -15.82 -9.91 -7.07
C ALA A 74 -15.65 -10.11 -5.56
N LYS A 75 -14.52 -9.68 -4.99
CA LYS A 75 -14.28 -9.70 -3.55
C LYS A 75 -15.24 -8.79 -2.78
N TYR A 76 -15.48 -7.59 -3.28
CA TYR A 76 -16.46 -6.68 -2.66
C TYR A 76 -17.87 -7.31 -2.63
N ALA A 77 -18.28 -7.99 -3.70
CA ALA A 77 -19.56 -8.72 -3.74
C ALA A 77 -19.57 -9.88 -2.73
N GLU A 78 -18.50 -10.65 -2.62
CA GLU A 78 -18.32 -11.76 -1.68
C GLU A 78 -18.46 -11.30 -0.22
N TYR A 79 -17.83 -10.18 0.12
CA TYR A 79 -17.81 -9.64 1.49
C TYR A 79 -18.89 -8.57 1.75
N GLY A 80 -19.80 -8.36 0.82
CA GLY A 80 -20.90 -7.39 0.98
C GLY A 80 -20.49 -5.92 1.04
N ILE A 81 -19.26 -5.59 0.56
CA ILE A 81 -18.73 -4.22 0.50
C ILE A 81 -19.47 -3.46 -0.61
N LYS A 82 -19.94 -2.23 -0.30
CA LYS A 82 -20.73 -1.40 -1.21
C LYS A 82 -19.95 -0.28 -1.88
N ASP A 83 -18.70 -0.10 -1.48
CA ASP A 83 -17.82 0.90 -2.03
C ASP A 83 -17.47 0.59 -3.50
N GLU A 84 -17.09 1.63 -4.24
CA GLU A 84 -16.63 1.47 -5.61
C GLU A 84 -15.15 1.07 -5.64
N PRO A 85 -14.78 -0.03 -6.32
CA PRO A 85 -13.39 -0.45 -6.41
C PRO A 85 -12.55 0.56 -7.20
N PHE A 86 -11.30 0.71 -6.78
CA PHE A 86 -10.31 1.54 -7.47
C PHE A 86 -8.92 0.93 -7.33
N VAL A 87 -7.99 1.40 -8.13
CA VAL A 87 -6.58 1.05 -8.02
C VAL A 87 -5.73 2.30 -7.85
N ILE A 88 -4.55 2.13 -7.27
CA ILE A 88 -3.54 3.18 -7.13
C ILE A 88 -2.34 2.81 -7.99
N VAL A 89 -2.01 3.67 -8.95
CA VAL A 89 -0.79 3.58 -9.74
C VAL A 89 0.30 4.38 -9.04
N LYS A 90 1.44 3.76 -8.76
CA LYS A 90 2.57 4.37 -8.04
C LYS A 90 3.87 4.09 -8.79
N ALA A 91 4.82 5.02 -8.77
CA ALA A 91 6.20 4.70 -9.13
C ALA A 91 6.70 3.51 -8.30
N ASP A 92 7.28 2.50 -8.93
CA ASP A 92 7.74 1.29 -8.24
C ASP A 92 8.91 1.57 -7.30
N ALA A 93 9.80 2.48 -7.66
CA ALA A 93 10.84 3.03 -6.80
C ALA A 93 10.46 4.41 -6.22
N GLY A 94 11.26 4.89 -5.28
CA GLY A 94 11.12 6.22 -4.69
C GLY A 94 10.10 6.30 -3.56
N THR A 95 10.00 7.48 -2.97
CA THR A 95 9.29 7.78 -1.72
C THR A 95 8.50 9.10 -1.83
N TYR A 96 8.00 9.60 -0.71
CA TYR A 96 7.35 10.90 -0.54
C TYR A 96 6.00 11.10 -1.26
N GLY A 97 5.34 10.03 -1.69
CA GLY A 97 4.00 10.15 -2.29
C GLY A 97 3.98 10.84 -3.67
N MET A 98 5.14 10.93 -4.34
CA MET A 98 5.24 11.43 -5.72
C MET A 98 4.97 10.31 -6.73
N GLY A 99 4.50 10.67 -7.93
CA GLY A 99 4.15 9.68 -8.96
C GLY A 99 3.04 8.73 -8.50
N ILE A 100 1.99 9.28 -7.87
CA ILE A 100 0.82 8.52 -7.39
C ILE A 100 -0.45 9.10 -8.01
N MET A 101 -1.30 8.20 -8.51
CA MET A 101 -2.66 8.51 -8.92
C MET A 101 -3.61 7.36 -8.57
N SER A 102 -4.87 7.70 -8.23
CA SER A 102 -5.96 6.75 -8.10
C SER A 102 -6.75 6.72 -9.40
N VAL A 103 -7.16 5.54 -9.86
CA VAL A 103 -7.99 5.36 -11.05
C VAL A 103 -9.07 4.32 -10.77
N LYS A 104 -10.25 4.53 -11.36
CA LYS A 104 -11.43 3.67 -11.20
C LYS A 104 -11.72 2.86 -12.45
N SER A 105 -11.12 3.24 -13.57
CA SER A 105 -11.27 2.53 -14.84
C SER A 105 -10.02 2.66 -15.72
N ALA A 106 -9.92 1.79 -16.71
CA ALA A 106 -8.81 1.80 -17.66
C ALA A 106 -8.82 3.06 -18.55
N GLU A 107 -10.00 3.62 -18.82
CA GLU A 107 -10.17 4.85 -19.62
C GLU A 107 -9.51 6.05 -18.94
N GLU A 108 -9.51 6.09 -17.60
CA GLU A 108 -8.85 7.16 -16.85
C GLU A 108 -7.34 7.16 -17.04
N VAL A 109 -6.73 5.99 -17.26
CA VAL A 109 -5.28 5.88 -17.54
C VAL A 109 -4.96 6.44 -18.93
N VAL A 110 -5.76 6.08 -19.94
CA VAL A 110 -5.59 6.55 -21.31
C VAL A 110 -5.94 8.03 -21.45
N GLY A 111 -6.91 8.50 -20.67
CA GLY A 111 -7.41 9.88 -20.66
C GLY A 111 -6.55 10.89 -19.90
N LEU A 112 -5.37 10.53 -19.42
CA LEU A 112 -4.52 11.44 -18.65
C LEU A 112 -4.16 12.72 -19.42
N ASN A 113 -4.49 13.88 -18.85
CA ASN A 113 -4.08 15.15 -19.41
C ASN A 113 -2.58 15.42 -19.17
N ARG A 114 -2.02 16.44 -19.83
CA ARG A 114 -0.59 16.80 -19.76
C ARG A 114 -0.12 17.04 -18.31
N LYS A 115 -0.94 17.70 -17.48
CA LYS A 115 -0.59 17.99 -16.09
C LYS A 115 -0.48 16.71 -15.25
N GLN A 116 -1.42 15.79 -15.45
CA GLN A 116 -1.42 14.48 -14.79
C GLN A 116 -0.21 13.65 -15.22
N ARG A 117 0.09 13.56 -16.51
CA ARG A 117 1.26 12.86 -17.04
C ARG A 117 2.56 13.43 -16.47
N ASN A 118 2.72 14.76 -16.44
CA ASN A 118 3.90 15.39 -15.84
C ASN A 118 4.04 15.07 -14.35
N LYS A 119 2.93 15.02 -13.61
CA LYS A 119 2.94 14.62 -12.19
C LYS A 119 3.41 13.18 -11.99
N MET A 120 3.08 12.29 -12.92
CA MET A 120 3.45 10.87 -12.86
C MET A 120 4.85 10.58 -13.40
N ALA A 121 5.41 11.44 -14.25
CA ALA A 121 6.67 11.20 -14.96
C ALA A 121 7.92 11.29 -14.08
N VAL A 122 7.86 12.01 -12.97
CA VAL A 122 9.05 12.34 -12.15
C VAL A 122 8.78 12.12 -10.67
N VAL A 123 9.74 11.54 -9.96
CA VAL A 123 9.78 11.44 -8.51
C VAL A 123 10.78 12.46 -7.92
N LYS A 124 10.97 12.43 -6.61
CA LYS A 124 11.92 13.30 -5.91
C LYS A 124 13.32 13.21 -6.55
N GLU A 125 14.05 14.32 -6.58
CA GLU A 125 15.37 14.46 -7.20
C GLU A 125 15.39 14.41 -8.74
N GLY A 126 14.21 14.53 -9.37
CA GLY A 126 14.11 14.56 -10.83
C GLY A 126 14.31 13.21 -11.52
N LEU A 127 14.28 12.12 -10.77
CA LEU A 127 14.38 10.78 -11.35
C LEU A 127 13.13 10.45 -12.16
N GLU A 128 13.32 9.98 -13.38
CA GLU A 128 12.22 9.54 -14.25
C GLU A 128 11.57 8.26 -13.75
N VAL A 129 10.25 8.20 -13.88
CA VAL A 129 9.47 7.00 -13.59
C VAL A 129 9.45 6.11 -14.83
N SER A 130 10.15 4.98 -14.75
CA SER A 130 10.18 3.96 -15.82
C SER A 130 9.46 2.66 -15.46
N GLU A 131 9.13 2.48 -14.18
CA GLU A 131 8.43 1.32 -13.67
C GLU A 131 7.36 1.74 -12.67
N VAL A 132 6.21 1.09 -12.71
CA VAL A 132 5.10 1.36 -11.81
C VAL A 132 4.52 0.06 -11.25
N ILE A 133 3.98 0.15 -10.05
CA ILE A 133 3.08 -0.84 -9.47
C ILE A 133 1.65 -0.31 -9.54
N ILE A 134 0.73 -1.15 -9.97
CA ILE A 134 -0.71 -0.92 -9.95
C ILE A 134 -1.26 -1.76 -8.81
N GLN A 135 -1.79 -1.13 -7.80
CA GLN A 135 -2.22 -1.80 -6.57
C GLN A 135 -3.68 -1.52 -6.30
N GLU A 136 -4.40 -2.54 -5.82
CA GLU A 136 -5.74 -2.35 -5.27
C GLU A 136 -5.76 -1.19 -4.28
N GLY A 137 -6.73 -0.29 -4.46
CA GLY A 137 -6.98 0.80 -3.54
C GLY A 137 -7.84 0.33 -2.38
N VAL A 138 -7.42 0.63 -1.17
CA VAL A 138 -8.18 0.34 0.04
C VAL A 138 -8.80 1.63 0.54
N HIS A 139 -10.11 1.61 0.77
CA HIS A 139 -10.81 2.76 1.34
C HIS A 139 -10.34 3.00 2.78
N THR A 140 -9.92 4.23 3.08
CA THR A 140 -9.53 4.61 4.43
C THR A 140 -10.77 4.73 5.31
N ILE A 141 -10.91 3.82 6.28
CA ILE A 141 -12.05 3.76 7.20
C ILE A 141 -11.84 4.55 8.48
N GLU A 142 -10.58 4.71 8.90
CA GLU A 142 -10.23 5.41 10.13
C GLU A 142 -10.51 6.91 10.04
N LYS A 143 -10.96 7.48 11.16
CA LYS A 143 -11.21 8.92 11.27
C LYS A 143 -10.75 9.46 12.62
N VAL A 144 -10.15 10.63 12.59
CA VAL A 144 -9.81 11.41 13.78
C VAL A 144 -10.51 12.77 13.65
N ALA A 145 -11.32 13.12 14.63
CA ALA A 145 -12.14 14.35 14.61
C ALA A 145 -12.93 14.57 13.30
N GLY A 146 -13.40 13.47 12.68
CA GLY A 146 -14.14 13.49 11.42
C GLY A 146 -13.29 13.55 10.15
N ALA A 147 -11.99 13.76 10.23
CA ALA A 147 -11.05 13.73 9.10
C ALA A 147 -10.56 12.30 8.82
N ASN A 148 -10.26 11.99 7.56
CA ASN A 148 -9.69 10.71 7.20
C ASN A 148 -8.30 10.54 7.82
N ALA A 149 -8.04 9.35 8.38
CA ALA A 149 -6.82 9.03 9.08
C ALA A 149 -6.30 7.65 8.65
N GLU A 150 -4.99 7.48 8.62
CA GLU A 150 -4.35 6.18 8.42
C GLU A 150 -3.37 5.89 9.55
N PRO A 151 -3.36 4.66 10.09
CA PRO A 151 -2.41 4.30 11.14
C PRO A 151 -1.01 4.13 10.55
N VAL A 152 -0.02 4.63 11.28
CA VAL A 152 1.40 4.39 11.01
C VAL A 152 1.99 3.69 12.21
N VAL A 153 2.60 2.53 11.98
CA VAL A 153 3.17 1.67 13.00
C VAL A 153 4.68 1.62 12.84
N TYR A 154 5.41 1.88 13.91
CA TYR A 154 6.86 1.68 13.99
C TYR A 154 7.19 0.35 14.63
N MET A 155 8.13 -0.36 14.04
CA MET A 155 8.60 -1.63 14.57
C MET A 155 10.11 -1.64 14.73
N ILE A 156 10.56 -2.34 15.77
CA ILE A 156 11.96 -2.79 15.93
C ILE A 156 11.89 -4.31 16.05
N ASP A 157 12.48 -5.02 15.09
CA ASP A 157 12.30 -6.46 14.93
C ASP A 157 10.78 -6.79 14.83
N ARG A 158 10.27 -7.68 15.67
CA ARG A 158 8.85 -8.07 15.76
C ARG A 158 8.01 -7.22 16.73
N PHE A 159 8.62 -6.25 17.38
CA PHE A 159 7.97 -5.44 18.42
C PHE A 159 7.44 -4.13 17.83
N VAL A 160 6.19 -3.82 18.12
CA VAL A 160 5.63 -2.49 17.87
C VAL A 160 6.18 -1.55 18.96
N VAL A 161 6.89 -0.51 18.55
CA VAL A 161 7.56 0.43 19.47
C VAL A 161 6.95 1.84 19.43
N GLY A 162 6.05 2.10 18.49
CA GLY A 162 5.37 3.36 18.37
C GLY A 162 4.33 3.37 17.28
N SER A 163 3.39 4.30 17.37
CA SER A 163 2.35 4.48 16.37
C SER A 163 1.78 5.90 16.43
N PHE A 164 1.21 6.34 15.31
CA PHE A 164 0.45 7.57 15.20
C PHE A 164 -0.57 7.48 14.06
N TYR A 165 -1.56 8.34 14.06
CA TYR A 165 -2.40 8.57 12.91
C TYR A 165 -1.83 9.68 12.02
N ARG A 166 -1.76 9.42 10.72
CA ARG A 166 -1.62 10.47 9.72
C ARG A 166 -3.01 10.91 9.30
N VAL A 167 -3.33 12.17 9.56
CA VAL A 167 -4.66 12.75 9.33
C VAL A 167 -4.56 13.80 8.23
N ASN A 168 -5.53 13.82 7.31
CA ASN A 168 -5.60 14.85 6.30
C ASN A 168 -7.05 15.27 6.04
N THR A 169 -7.39 16.49 6.43
CA THR A 169 -8.73 17.07 6.28
C THR A 169 -9.09 17.44 4.85
N LEU A 170 -8.07 17.54 3.96
CA LEU A 170 -8.23 17.97 2.57
C LEU A 170 -8.31 16.78 1.59
N ARG A 171 -8.28 15.54 2.11
CA ARG A 171 -8.24 14.32 1.31
C ARG A 171 -9.42 13.42 1.58
N SER A 172 -9.93 12.81 0.52
CA SER A 172 -10.97 11.79 0.60
C SER A 172 -10.40 10.43 1.06
N ALA A 173 -11.28 9.47 1.35
CA ALA A 173 -10.91 8.11 1.76
C ALA A 173 -10.18 7.29 0.67
N THR A 174 -10.18 7.75 -0.58
CA THR A 174 -9.52 7.08 -1.72
C THR A 174 -8.25 7.79 -2.18
N GLU A 175 -7.86 8.88 -1.51
CA GLU A 175 -6.69 9.66 -1.86
C GLU A 175 -5.52 9.37 -0.91
N ASN A 176 -4.31 9.67 -1.39
CA ASN A 176 -3.11 9.59 -0.56
C ASN A 176 -3.13 10.66 0.54
N LEU A 177 -3.22 10.23 1.81
CA LEU A 177 -3.20 11.13 2.95
C LEU A 177 -1.80 11.72 3.23
N ASN A 178 -0.72 11.08 2.75
CA ASN A 178 0.63 11.61 2.81
C ASN A 178 0.84 12.71 1.75
N ALA A 179 0.21 13.83 1.96
CA ALA A 179 0.16 14.96 1.03
C ALA A 179 0.16 16.29 1.82
N PRO A 180 0.38 17.44 1.18
CA PRO A 180 0.28 18.74 1.84
C PRO A 180 -1.06 18.88 2.60
N GLY A 181 -0.98 19.38 3.84
CA GLY A 181 -2.12 19.46 4.78
C GLY A 181 -2.22 18.28 5.75
N ALA A 182 -1.37 17.26 5.61
CA ALA A 182 -1.29 16.18 6.59
C ALA A 182 -0.72 16.69 7.93
N HIS A 183 -1.31 16.20 9.02
CA HIS A 183 -0.79 16.35 10.38
C HIS A 183 -0.83 15.00 11.10
N PHE A 184 -0.27 14.94 12.30
CA PHE A 184 -0.10 13.70 13.03
C PHE A 184 -0.80 13.76 14.37
N GLU A 185 -1.56 12.71 14.70
CA GLU A 185 -2.27 12.54 15.96
C GLU A 185 -1.77 11.29 16.67
N THR A 186 -1.72 11.32 17.99
CA THR A 186 -1.22 10.21 18.79
C THR A 186 -2.13 8.98 18.65
N LEU A 187 -1.53 7.85 18.38
CA LEU A 187 -2.16 6.53 18.51
C LEU A 187 -1.47 5.78 19.65
N GLY A 188 -2.22 5.36 20.65
CA GLY A 188 -1.67 4.71 21.83
C GLY A 188 -0.91 3.42 21.50
N ILE A 189 0.31 3.26 22.01
CA ILE A 189 1.14 2.07 21.81
C ILE A 189 0.46 0.83 22.38
N ASP A 190 -0.19 0.97 23.53
CA ASP A 190 -0.86 -0.12 24.24
C ASP A 190 -1.98 -0.76 23.39
N ALA A 191 -2.66 0.06 22.57
CA ALA A 191 -3.71 -0.42 21.68
C ALA A 191 -3.16 -1.30 20.53
N VAL A 192 -1.97 -1.01 20.00
CA VAL A 192 -1.37 -1.74 18.85
C VAL A 192 -0.70 -3.05 19.29
N GLY A 193 -0.26 -3.13 20.53
CA GLY A 193 0.41 -4.30 21.10
C GLY A 193 -0.49 -5.25 21.88
N ALA A 194 -1.70 -4.80 22.26
CA ALA A 194 -2.62 -5.59 23.06
C ALA A 194 -3.11 -6.84 22.31
N THR A 195 -3.24 -7.94 23.01
CA THR A 195 -4.01 -9.11 22.55
C THR A 195 -5.48 -8.80 22.79
N SER A 196 -6.33 -9.05 21.80
CA SER A 196 -7.79 -8.99 22.01
C SER A 196 -8.21 -10.06 23.00
N ASP A 197 -9.05 -9.69 23.96
CA ASP A 197 -9.69 -10.66 24.83
C ASP A 197 -10.75 -11.45 23.99
N PRO A 198 -10.84 -12.80 24.10
CA PRO A 198 -11.83 -13.58 23.35
C PRO A 198 -13.28 -13.13 23.54
N GLY A 199 -13.56 -12.32 24.56
CA GLY A 199 -14.88 -11.75 24.83
C GLY A 199 -15.12 -10.35 24.23
N ASP A 200 -14.12 -9.72 23.64
CA ASP A 200 -14.25 -8.37 23.09
C ASP A 200 -15.11 -8.34 21.82
N ASP A 201 -15.90 -7.28 21.67
CA ASP A 201 -16.62 -7.03 20.44
C ASP A 201 -15.60 -6.81 19.29
N PRO A 202 -15.70 -7.58 18.17
CA PRO A 202 -14.81 -7.44 17.03
C PRO A 202 -14.74 -6.02 16.44
N ALA A 203 -15.75 -5.20 16.69
CA ALA A 203 -15.82 -3.81 16.25
C ALA A 203 -15.07 -2.82 17.18
N THR A 204 -14.52 -3.28 18.30
CA THR A 204 -13.80 -2.40 19.24
C THR A 204 -12.49 -1.89 18.66
N GLU A 205 -12.06 -0.71 19.10
CA GLU A 205 -10.76 -0.13 18.69
C GLU A 205 -9.59 -1.07 18.99
N HIS A 206 -9.63 -1.81 20.09
CA HIS A 206 -8.60 -2.78 20.48
C HIS A 206 -8.35 -3.84 19.40
N ASN A 207 -9.41 -4.41 18.84
CA ASN A 207 -9.28 -5.43 17.80
C ASN A 207 -8.68 -4.86 16.50
N ARG A 208 -9.05 -3.65 16.11
CA ARG A 208 -8.48 -3.00 14.92
C ARG A 208 -6.98 -2.74 15.07
N PHE A 209 -6.55 -2.22 16.21
CA PHE A 209 -5.15 -1.95 16.47
C PHE A 209 -4.31 -3.21 16.57
N TYR A 210 -4.85 -4.29 17.11
CA TYR A 210 -4.20 -5.60 17.09
C TYR A 210 -3.95 -6.06 15.64
N THR A 211 -4.95 -5.91 14.77
CA THR A 211 -4.84 -6.24 13.34
C THR A 211 -3.72 -5.45 12.65
N TYR A 212 -3.58 -4.15 12.93
CA TYR A 212 -2.45 -3.36 12.41
C TYR A 212 -1.10 -3.90 12.86
N GLY A 213 -0.99 -4.35 14.11
CA GLY A 213 0.21 -5.00 14.63
C GLY A 213 0.52 -6.34 13.94
N VAL A 214 -0.50 -7.14 13.61
CA VAL A 214 -0.35 -8.38 12.84
C VAL A 214 0.16 -8.06 11.42
N ILE A 215 -0.51 -7.15 10.71
CA ILE A 215 -0.11 -6.74 9.36
C ILE A 215 1.33 -6.20 9.35
N ALA A 216 1.70 -5.39 10.34
CA ALA A 216 3.05 -4.86 10.46
C ALA A 216 4.11 -5.97 10.63
N ARG A 217 3.81 -7.02 11.40
CA ARG A 217 4.70 -8.19 11.56
C ARG A 217 4.84 -8.99 10.28
N LEU A 218 3.74 -9.23 9.57
CA LEU A 218 3.79 -9.89 8.26
C LEU A 218 4.61 -9.07 7.26
N ALA A 219 4.46 -7.76 7.25
CA ALA A 219 5.24 -6.87 6.40
C ALA A 219 6.73 -6.85 6.79
N ALA A 220 7.07 -6.91 8.08
CA ALA A 220 8.46 -7.01 8.54
C ALA A 220 9.10 -8.35 8.13
N LEU A 221 8.36 -9.46 8.23
CA LEU A 221 8.81 -10.76 7.74
C LEU A 221 9.01 -10.76 6.23
N ALA A 222 8.08 -10.19 5.47
CA ALA A 222 8.22 -10.02 4.02
C ALA A 222 9.44 -9.16 3.64
N ALA A 223 9.73 -8.12 4.41
CA ALA A 223 10.91 -7.30 4.20
C ALA A 223 12.21 -8.08 4.43
N SER A 224 12.24 -9.05 5.37
CA SER A 224 13.42 -9.91 5.56
C SER A 224 13.63 -10.84 4.36
N TYR A 225 12.58 -11.43 3.81
CA TYR A 225 12.67 -12.22 2.58
C TYR A 225 13.07 -11.39 1.35
N GLU A 226 12.53 -10.17 1.25
CA GLU A 226 12.96 -9.22 0.21
C GLU A 226 14.46 -8.94 0.29
N LEU A 227 15.00 -8.72 1.49
CA LEU A 227 16.42 -8.49 1.71
C LEU A 227 17.26 -9.71 1.32
N GLU A 228 16.82 -10.91 1.67
CA GLU A 228 17.48 -12.17 1.32
C GLU A 228 17.52 -12.37 -0.20
N HIS A 229 16.37 -12.26 -0.87
CA HIS A 229 16.24 -12.46 -2.33
C HIS A 229 16.92 -11.37 -3.18
N THR A 230 17.24 -10.22 -2.60
CA THR A 230 17.91 -9.12 -3.32
C THR A 230 19.36 -8.93 -2.93
N ALA A 231 19.89 -9.76 -2.03
CA ALA A 231 21.28 -9.71 -1.63
C ALA A 231 22.21 -9.99 -2.82
N PRO A 232 23.34 -9.27 -2.94
CA PRO A 232 24.33 -9.56 -3.97
C PRO A 232 24.83 -11.01 -3.86
N GLY A 233 24.61 -11.81 -4.88
CA GLY A 233 24.98 -13.23 -4.92
C GLY A 233 23.91 -14.20 -4.42
N ALA A 234 22.68 -13.72 -4.16
CA ALA A 234 21.51 -14.58 -3.90
C ALA A 234 21.02 -15.26 -5.18
#